data_a219aab7ce43d13e943994ff5f162265
#
_entry.id   a219aab7ce43d13e943994ff5f162265
#
_cell.length_a   1.000
_cell.length_b   1.000
_cell.length_c   1.000
_cell.angle_alpha   90.00
_cell.angle_beta   90.00
_cell.angle_gamma   90.00
#
_symmetry.space_group_name_H-M   'P 1'
#
loop_
_entity.id
_entity.type
_entity.pdbx_description
1 polymer ?
#
loop_
_entity_poly.entity_id
_entity_poly.type
_entity_poly.pdbx_seq_one_letter_code
_entity_poly.pdbx_strand_id
1 'polypeptide(L)'
;SSYRMIFAFGGSILALLTIEPLVGWFSRGSDPQTGWQAATAVLAAIAVAFFFCTYGWTRERVQPVHAERHPLREDLKDLLHNRPWWILLGAGIAALIFNSIRDGAAVYYFKYYVQAAAPAESTGTTLSLTTLFLVLGQAANIAGILLVTPVSNRIGKKNTYLGAMAAATVLSAAFWLPGARDIWAMMLLQVLISMCAGSIFPLLWSMYADIADYSELK
;
A
#
# COMPACT_ATOMS: atom_id res chain seq x y z
N SER A 1 -7.63 -11.80 -6.58
CA SER A 1 -6.51 -10.94 -6.16
C SER A 1 -6.91 -9.87 -5.12
N SER A 2 -8.11 -9.28 -5.18
CA SER A 2 -8.58 -8.22 -4.27
C SER A 2 -8.60 -8.64 -2.79
N TYR A 3 -9.04 -9.85 -2.47
CA TYR A 3 -9.02 -10.35 -1.09
C TYR A 3 -7.62 -10.32 -0.46
N ARG A 4 -6.60 -10.75 -1.21
CA ARG A 4 -5.20 -10.73 -0.72
C ARG A 4 -4.76 -9.32 -0.35
N MET A 5 -5.15 -8.32 -1.12
CA MET A 5 -4.80 -6.92 -0.85
C MET A 5 -5.56 -6.35 0.34
N ILE A 6 -6.86 -6.70 0.50
CA ILE A 6 -7.64 -6.30 1.66
C ILE A 6 -6.99 -6.83 2.95
N PHE A 7 -6.58 -8.10 2.97
CA PHE A 7 -5.87 -8.66 4.12
C PHE A 7 -4.49 -8.03 4.35
N ALA A 8 -3.76 -7.67 3.28
CA ALA A 8 -2.48 -6.98 3.40
C ALA A 8 -2.63 -5.59 4.03
N PHE A 9 -3.61 -4.79 3.59
CA PHE A 9 -3.91 -3.50 4.21
C PHE A 9 -4.47 -3.65 5.63
N GLY A 10 -5.29 -4.67 5.88
CA GLY A 10 -5.76 -5.00 7.23
C GLY A 10 -4.60 -5.33 8.18
N GLY A 11 -3.64 -6.13 7.73
CA GLY A 11 -2.40 -6.40 8.46
C GLY A 11 -1.56 -5.16 8.72
N SER A 12 -1.47 -4.25 7.74
CA SER A 12 -0.80 -2.96 7.90
C SER A 12 -1.48 -2.07 8.95
N ILE A 13 -2.81 -2.03 8.98
CA ILE A 13 -3.57 -1.32 10.01
C ILE A 13 -3.27 -1.88 11.40
N LEU A 14 -3.30 -3.21 11.55
CA LEU A 14 -2.99 -3.86 12.83
C LEU A 14 -1.56 -3.56 13.29
N ALA A 15 -0.59 -3.59 12.38
CA ALA A 15 0.80 -3.25 12.70
C ALA A 15 0.94 -1.79 13.14
N LEU A 16 0.30 -0.84 12.44
CA LEU A 16 0.31 0.58 12.80
C LEU A 16 -0.34 0.85 14.14
N LEU A 17 -1.47 0.21 14.43
CA LEU A 17 -2.18 0.37 15.72
C LEU A 17 -1.45 -0.26 16.89
N THR A 18 -0.64 -1.29 16.66
CA THR A 18 0.07 -2.02 17.72
C THR A 18 1.46 -1.49 18.01
N ILE A 19 2.15 -0.86 17.04
CA ILE A 19 3.56 -0.48 17.19
C ILE A 19 3.75 0.56 18.30
N GLU A 20 2.96 1.63 18.33
CA GLU A 20 3.12 2.71 19.33
C GLU A 20 2.81 2.25 20.77
N PRO A 21 1.70 1.52 21.05
CA PRO A 21 1.47 0.95 22.36
C PRO A 21 2.57 -0.02 22.81
N LEU A 22 3.10 -0.85 21.89
CA LEU A 22 4.22 -1.76 22.20
C LEU A 22 5.48 -0.99 22.54
N VAL A 23 5.83 0.03 21.76
CA VAL A 23 6.98 0.89 22.05
C VAL A 23 6.80 1.55 23.40
N GLY A 24 5.63 2.11 23.71
CA GLY A 24 5.35 2.71 25.01
C GLY A 24 5.45 1.72 26.18
N TRP A 25 5.06 0.47 25.95
CA TRP A 25 5.16 -0.58 26.98
C TRP A 25 6.61 -0.99 27.25
N PHE A 26 7.40 -1.21 26.19
CA PHE A 26 8.81 -1.61 26.32
C PHE A 26 9.74 -0.44 26.72
N SER A 27 9.34 0.80 26.49
CA SER A 27 10.10 1.99 26.94
C SER A 27 9.93 2.31 28.43
N ARG A 28 9.01 1.62 29.14
CA ARG A 28 8.82 1.83 30.57
C ARG A 28 10.05 1.37 31.36
N GLY A 29 10.89 2.34 31.75
CA GLY A 29 12.13 2.10 32.50
C GLY A 29 13.38 1.87 31.63
N SER A 30 13.31 2.11 30.33
CA SER A 30 14.41 1.98 29.38
C SER A 30 14.41 3.16 28.38
N ASP A 31 15.49 3.30 27.61
CA ASP A 31 15.57 4.31 26.56
C ASP A 31 14.53 4.07 25.46
N PRO A 32 13.97 5.13 24.84
CA PRO A 32 13.03 5.02 23.71
C PRO A 32 13.55 4.15 22.57
N GLN A 33 14.86 4.14 22.32
CA GLN A 33 15.50 3.31 21.30
C GLN A 33 15.31 1.81 21.58
N THR A 34 15.47 1.39 22.82
CA THR A 34 15.25 -0.01 23.24
C THR A 34 13.79 -0.41 23.05
N GLY A 35 12.84 0.51 23.34
CA GLY A 35 11.42 0.30 23.10
C GLY A 35 11.10 0.00 21.61
N TRP A 36 11.67 0.78 20.69
CA TRP A 36 11.50 0.57 19.26
C TRP A 36 12.11 -0.75 18.78
N GLN A 37 13.32 -1.10 19.27
CA GLN A 37 13.97 -2.37 18.92
C GLN A 37 13.13 -3.56 19.38
N ALA A 38 12.65 -3.55 20.61
CA ALA A 38 11.84 -4.64 21.16
C ALA A 38 10.49 -4.78 20.45
N ALA A 39 9.79 -3.68 20.20
CA ALA A 39 8.52 -3.69 19.49
C ALA A 39 8.67 -4.24 18.06
N THR A 40 9.71 -3.81 17.34
CA THR A 40 10.00 -4.29 15.99
C THR A 40 10.36 -5.78 16.01
N ALA A 41 11.15 -6.25 17.00
CA ALA A 41 11.49 -7.66 17.14
C ALA A 41 10.25 -8.54 17.39
N VAL A 42 9.29 -8.09 18.19
CA VAL A 42 8.02 -8.80 18.41
C VAL A 42 7.23 -8.91 17.10
N LEU A 43 7.06 -7.81 16.37
CA LEU A 43 6.35 -7.84 15.08
C LEU A 43 7.06 -8.72 14.04
N ALA A 44 8.39 -8.71 14.00
CA ALA A 44 9.17 -9.59 13.15
C ALA A 44 8.98 -11.06 13.51
N ALA A 45 8.97 -11.41 14.80
CA ALA A 45 8.72 -12.77 15.26
C ALA A 45 7.31 -13.26 14.88
N ILE A 46 6.30 -12.40 15.01
CA ILE A 46 4.93 -12.71 14.56
C ILE A 46 4.90 -12.94 13.05
N ALA A 47 5.56 -12.10 12.26
CA ALA A 47 5.64 -12.26 10.81
C ALA A 47 6.30 -13.61 10.42
N VAL A 48 7.40 -13.97 11.06
CA VAL A 48 8.08 -15.25 10.86
C VAL A 48 7.14 -16.42 11.19
N ALA A 49 6.42 -16.34 12.32
CA ALA A 49 5.45 -17.37 12.71
C ALA A 49 4.35 -17.52 11.63
N PHE A 50 3.80 -16.43 11.10
CA PHE A 50 2.82 -16.49 10.01
C PHE A 50 3.40 -17.09 8.72
N PHE A 51 4.65 -16.84 8.38
CA PHE A 51 5.30 -17.49 7.24
C PHE A 51 5.39 -19.01 7.42
N PHE A 52 5.78 -19.48 8.61
CA PHE A 52 5.80 -20.92 8.91
C PHE A 52 4.40 -21.54 8.89
N CYS A 53 3.40 -20.85 9.44
CA CYS A 53 1.99 -21.31 9.35
C CYS A 53 1.53 -21.41 7.90
N THR A 54 1.84 -20.40 7.08
CA THR A 54 1.50 -20.41 5.65
C THR A 54 2.17 -21.57 4.94
N TYR A 55 3.46 -21.80 5.19
CA TYR A 55 4.20 -22.95 4.63
C TYR A 55 3.58 -24.28 5.03
N GLY A 56 3.24 -24.46 6.30
CA GLY A 56 2.68 -25.73 6.81
C GLY A 56 1.24 -26.01 6.35
N TRP A 57 0.44 -24.98 6.13
CA TRP A 57 -0.98 -25.14 5.75
C TRP A 57 -1.25 -25.08 4.25
N THR A 58 -0.31 -24.50 3.47
CA THR A 58 -0.46 -24.38 2.02
C THR A 58 0.13 -25.63 1.33
N ARG A 59 -0.72 -26.32 0.57
CA ARG A 59 -0.30 -27.42 -0.31
C ARG A 59 -0.60 -27.04 -1.75
N GLU A 60 0.36 -27.19 -2.60
CA GLU A 60 0.21 -27.01 -4.04
C GLU A 60 -0.69 -28.14 -4.58
N ARG A 61 -1.91 -27.82 -4.97
CA ARG A 61 -2.90 -28.80 -5.47
C ARG A 61 -3.00 -28.84 -6.99
N VAL A 62 -2.55 -27.78 -7.65
CA VAL A 62 -2.60 -27.66 -9.11
C VAL A 62 -1.20 -27.88 -9.63
N GLN A 63 -0.97 -29.01 -10.29
CA GLN A 63 0.25 -29.22 -11.05
C GLN A 63 0.10 -28.52 -12.39
N PRO A 64 1.12 -27.79 -12.89
CA PRO A 64 1.08 -27.22 -14.21
C PRO A 64 0.90 -28.35 -15.24
N VAL A 65 -0.12 -28.25 -16.05
CA VAL A 65 -0.26 -29.09 -17.23
C VAL A 65 1.00 -28.88 -18.05
N HIS A 66 1.67 -29.95 -18.43
CA HIS A 66 2.97 -30.00 -19.09
C HIS A 66 3.30 -28.72 -19.85
N ALA A 67 3.88 -27.75 -19.20
CA ALA A 67 4.47 -26.62 -19.88
C ALA A 67 5.69 -27.15 -20.62
N GLU A 68 5.67 -27.10 -21.93
CA GLU A 68 6.90 -27.27 -22.72
C GLU A 68 7.93 -26.34 -22.12
N ARG A 69 9.05 -26.91 -21.69
CA ARG A 69 10.13 -26.14 -21.03
C ARG A 69 10.79 -25.28 -22.10
N HIS A 70 10.22 -24.12 -22.36
CA HIS A 70 10.92 -23.11 -23.15
C HIS A 70 12.20 -22.68 -22.40
N PRO A 71 13.31 -22.53 -23.09
CA PRO A 71 14.52 -22.05 -22.45
C PRO A 71 14.27 -20.62 -21.94
N LEU A 72 14.61 -20.37 -20.66
CA LEU A 72 14.43 -19.06 -19.99
C LEU A 72 14.90 -17.85 -20.83
N ARG A 73 15.84 -18.09 -21.74
CA ARG A 73 16.37 -17.06 -22.65
C ARG A 73 15.35 -16.62 -23.70
N GLU A 74 14.51 -17.52 -24.18
CA GLU A 74 13.46 -17.20 -25.16
C GLU A 74 12.33 -16.44 -24.48
N ASP A 75 11.88 -16.91 -23.31
CA ASP A 75 10.87 -16.21 -22.50
C ASP A 75 11.30 -14.77 -22.15
N LEU A 76 12.59 -14.61 -21.77
CA LEU A 76 13.14 -13.30 -21.46
C LEU A 76 13.23 -12.41 -22.70
N LYS A 77 13.56 -12.97 -23.87
CA LYS A 77 13.60 -12.23 -25.13
C LYS A 77 12.21 -11.78 -25.56
N ASP A 78 11.21 -12.63 -25.42
CA ASP A 78 9.82 -12.30 -25.75
C ASP A 78 9.27 -11.22 -24.82
N LEU A 79 9.60 -11.30 -23.51
CA LEU A 79 9.26 -10.28 -22.55
C LEU A 79 9.89 -8.91 -22.89
N LEU A 80 11.17 -8.90 -23.29
CA LEU A 80 11.90 -7.69 -23.67
C LEU A 80 11.33 -7.03 -24.95
N HIS A 81 10.74 -7.81 -25.84
CA HIS A 81 10.09 -7.30 -27.05
C HIS A 81 8.63 -6.91 -26.85
N ASN A 82 8.06 -7.23 -25.69
CA ASN A 82 6.66 -6.93 -25.37
C ASN A 82 6.51 -5.47 -24.88
N ARG A 83 6.21 -4.55 -25.82
CA ARG A 83 6.02 -3.12 -25.51
C ARG A 83 4.96 -2.84 -24.44
N PRO A 84 3.77 -3.46 -24.41
CA PRO A 84 2.80 -3.33 -23.34
C PRO A 84 3.35 -3.65 -21.95
N TRP A 85 4.20 -4.67 -21.85
CA TRP A 85 4.84 -5.05 -20.59
C TRP A 85 5.72 -3.93 -20.03
N TRP A 86 6.55 -3.29 -20.87
CA TRP A 86 7.41 -2.17 -20.45
C TRP A 86 6.61 -0.96 -19.97
N ILE A 87 5.49 -0.66 -20.64
CA ILE A 87 4.60 0.44 -20.23
C ILE A 87 4.01 0.16 -18.84
N LEU A 88 3.50 -1.07 -18.61
CA LEU A 88 2.95 -1.45 -17.31
C LEU A 88 4.02 -1.55 -16.23
N LEU A 89 5.22 -2.00 -16.54
CA LEU A 89 6.34 -2.01 -15.61
C LEU A 89 6.66 -0.58 -15.15
N GLY A 90 6.81 0.36 -16.08
CA GLY A 90 7.03 1.76 -15.76
C GLY A 90 5.91 2.37 -14.93
N ALA A 91 4.65 2.08 -15.27
CA ALA A 91 3.49 2.51 -14.50
C ALA A 91 3.47 1.93 -13.08
N GLY A 92 3.85 0.66 -12.92
CA GLY A 92 3.96 0.00 -11.62
C GLY A 92 5.06 0.61 -10.74
N ILE A 93 6.24 0.84 -11.32
CA ILE A 93 7.36 1.49 -10.62
C ILE A 93 6.96 2.91 -10.17
N ALA A 94 6.34 3.70 -11.05
CA ALA A 94 5.88 5.05 -10.72
C ALA A 94 4.85 5.03 -9.59
N ALA A 95 3.91 4.08 -9.59
CA ALA A 95 2.92 3.93 -8.54
C ALA A 95 3.55 3.54 -7.20
N LEU A 96 4.56 2.66 -7.19
CA LEU A 96 5.31 2.28 -5.99
C LEU A 96 6.09 3.48 -5.42
N ILE A 97 6.79 4.22 -6.27
CA ILE A 97 7.53 5.43 -5.88
C ILE A 97 6.57 6.46 -5.26
N PHE A 98 5.44 6.72 -5.91
CA PHE A 98 4.41 7.63 -5.41
C PHE A 98 3.93 7.25 -4.01
N ASN A 99 3.55 5.99 -3.79
CA ASN A 99 3.07 5.53 -2.49
C ASN A 99 4.18 5.58 -1.42
N SER A 100 5.39 5.13 -1.74
CA SER A 100 6.51 5.12 -0.79
C SER A 100 6.92 6.52 -0.34
N ILE A 101 7.00 7.48 -1.28
CA ILE A 101 7.31 8.88 -0.95
C ILE A 101 6.20 9.48 -0.10
N ARG A 102 4.94 9.27 -0.46
CA ARG A 102 3.79 9.82 0.27
C ARG A 102 3.75 9.33 1.72
N ASP A 103 3.81 8.03 1.93
CA ASP A 103 3.72 7.44 3.26
C ASP A 103 4.96 7.79 4.12
N GLY A 104 6.14 7.79 3.52
CA GLY A 104 7.36 8.23 4.21
C GLY A 104 7.37 9.72 4.55
N ALA A 105 6.95 10.57 3.61
CA ALA A 105 6.87 12.02 3.83
C ALA A 105 5.86 12.40 4.91
N ALA A 106 4.76 11.65 5.06
CA ALA A 106 3.73 11.92 6.06
C ALA A 106 4.30 11.99 7.49
N VAL A 107 5.22 11.07 7.84
CA VAL A 107 5.85 11.04 9.17
C VAL A 107 6.60 12.34 9.46
N TYR A 108 7.40 12.81 8.48
CA TYR A 108 8.17 14.05 8.62
C TYR A 108 7.27 15.28 8.58
N TYR A 109 6.23 15.29 7.75
CA TYR A 109 5.28 16.37 7.62
C TYR A 109 4.53 16.62 8.94
N PHE A 110 4.02 15.57 9.58
CA PHE A 110 3.37 15.71 10.88
C PHE A 110 4.35 16.11 11.98
N LYS A 111 5.55 15.54 11.99
CA LYS A 111 6.55 15.84 13.02
C LYS A 111 7.08 17.28 12.96
N TYR A 112 7.38 17.78 11.76
CA TYR A 112 8.07 19.05 11.61
C TYR A 112 7.15 20.21 11.25
N TYR A 113 6.06 19.97 10.57
CA TYR A 113 5.15 21.03 10.12
C TYR A 113 3.90 21.14 11.00
N VAL A 114 3.18 20.06 11.23
CA VAL A 114 1.93 20.08 11.97
C VAL A 114 2.18 20.26 13.48
N GLN A 115 3.08 19.47 14.07
CA GLN A 115 3.37 19.59 15.51
C GLN A 115 4.07 20.89 15.90
N ALA A 116 4.87 21.47 15.00
CA ALA A 116 5.50 22.77 15.26
C ALA A 116 4.46 23.92 15.24
N ALA A 117 3.37 23.79 14.50
CA ALA A 117 2.32 24.80 14.39
C ALA A 117 1.18 24.64 15.43
N ALA A 118 0.97 23.44 15.90
CA ALA A 118 0.01 23.07 16.93
C ALA A 118 0.71 22.14 17.93
N PRO A 119 1.39 22.65 18.97
CA PRO A 119 1.92 21.84 20.06
C PRO A 119 0.78 21.02 20.65
N ALA A 120 0.97 19.72 20.73
CA ALA A 120 -0.03 18.72 21.03
C ALA A 120 -0.90 19.09 22.24
N GLU A 121 -2.12 19.48 22.00
CA GLU A 121 -3.20 19.14 22.91
C GLU A 121 -3.26 17.60 22.91
N SER A 122 -2.88 17.00 24.00
CA SER A 122 -2.94 15.56 24.23
C SER A 122 -4.37 15.10 23.96
N THR A 123 -4.64 14.72 22.72
CA THR A 123 -5.80 13.88 22.43
C THR A 123 -5.57 12.66 23.30
N GLY A 124 -6.45 12.36 24.26
CA GLY A 124 -6.27 11.32 25.28
C GLY A 124 -6.14 9.89 24.74
N THR A 125 -5.66 9.75 23.52
CA THR A 125 -5.36 8.49 22.83
C THR A 125 -3.86 8.25 22.85
N THR A 126 -3.46 7.00 23.13
CA THR A 126 -2.08 6.54 23.11
C THR A 126 -1.45 6.56 21.70
N LEU A 127 -2.21 6.92 20.67
CA LEU A 127 -1.80 6.92 19.26
C LEU A 127 -1.49 8.33 18.78
N SER A 128 -0.38 8.48 18.07
CA SER A 128 -0.01 9.75 17.47
C SER A 128 -0.96 10.14 16.33
N LEU A 129 -1.07 11.43 16.04
CA LEU A 129 -1.83 11.96 14.91
C LEU A 129 -1.32 11.39 13.56
N THR A 130 -0.01 11.16 13.48
CA THR A 130 0.64 10.52 12.32
C THR A 130 0.12 9.11 12.10
N THR A 131 0.04 8.31 13.16
CA THR A 131 -0.48 6.94 13.09
C THR A 131 -1.96 6.93 12.70
N LEU A 132 -2.76 7.82 13.25
CA LEU A 132 -4.17 7.96 12.84
C LEU A 132 -4.31 8.32 11.36
N PHE A 133 -3.50 9.24 10.86
CA PHE A 133 -3.45 9.61 9.45
C PHE A 133 -3.09 8.42 8.54
N LEU A 134 -2.07 7.64 8.91
CA LEU A 134 -1.66 6.45 8.15
C LEU A 134 -2.72 5.34 8.21
N VAL A 135 -3.29 5.07 9.37
CA VAL A 135 -4.37 4.07 9.54
C VAL A 135 -5.59 4.42 8.71
N LEU A 136 -6.00 5.70 8.73
CA LEU A 136 -7.11 6.19 7.92
C LEU A 136 -6.83 6.01 6.43
N GLY A 137 -5.59 6.25 5.99
CA GLY A 137 -5.13 5.98 4.63
C GLY A 137 -5.25 4.51 4.25
N GLN A 138 -4.81 3.60 5.12
CA GLN A 138 -4.90 2.16 4.87
C GLN A 138 -6.37 1.68 4.80
N ALA A 139 -7.23 2.19 5.67
CA ALA A 139 -8.66 1.89 5.61
C ALA A 139 -9.30 2.41 4.30
N ALA A 140 -8.94 3.61 3.88
CA ALA A 140 -9.39 4.18 2.61
C ALA A 140 -8.87 3.41 1.39
N ASN A 141 -7.66 2.84 1.44
CA ASN A 141 -7.14 1.93 0.40
C ASN A 141 -8.06 0.70 0.25
N ILE A 142 -8.53 0.11 1.35
CA ILE A 142 -9.49 -1.01 1.31
C ILE A 142 -10.78 -0.59 0.61
N ALA A 143 -11.33 0.58 0.95
CA ALA A 143 -12.51 1.13 0.29
C ALA A 143 -12.27 1.31 -1.22
N GLY A 144 -11.11 1.82 -1.63
CA GLY A 144 -10.69 1.93 -3.04
C GLY A 144 -10.68 0.60 -3.77
N ILE A 145 -10.16 -0.47 -3.14
CA ILE A 145 -10.16 -1.83 -3.70
C ILE A 145 -11.58 -2.34 -3.93
N LEU A 146 -12.50 -2.09 -3.01
CA LEU A 146 -13.89 -2.52 -3.15
C LEU A 146 -14.61 -1.79 -4.29
N LEU A 147 -14.32 -0.50 -4.44
CA LEU A 147 -14.94 0.34 -5.48
C LEU A 147 -14.34 0.14 -6.87
N VAL A 148 -13.09 -0.31 -6.97
CA VAL A 148 -12.41 -0.43 -8.27
C VAL A 148 -13.07 -1.46 -9.20
N THR A 149 -13.56 -2.55 -8.65
CA THR A 149 -14.17 -3.63 -9.44
C THR A 149 -15.40 -3.16 -10.22
N PRO A 150 -16.43 -2.55 -9.60
CA PRO A 150 -17.60 -2.07 -10.35
C PRO A 150 -17.26 -0.92 -11.31
N VAL A 151 -16.31 -0.06 -10.96
CA VAL A 151 -15.87 1.04 -11.84
C VAL A 151 -15.13 0.52 -13.06
N SER A 152 -14.18 -0.40 -12.85
CA SER A 152 -13.40 -1.02 -13.92
C SER A 152 -14.27 -1.82 -14.91
N ASN A 153 -15.33 -2.44 -14.43
CA ASN A 153 -16.28 -3.17 -15.28
C ASN A 153 -17.08 -2.23 -16.19
N ARG A 154 -17.29 -0.96 -15.80
CA ARG A 154 -18.04 0.02 -16.59
C ARG A 154 -17.21 0.79 -17.60
N ILE A 155 -16.04 1.27 -17.22
CA ILE A 155 -15.21 2.17 -18.05
C ILE A 155 -13.91 1.54 -18.54
N GLY A 156 -13.67 0.27 -18.17
CA GLY A 156 -12.48 -0.51 -18.54
C GLY A 156 -11.28 -0.27 -17.61
N LYS A 157 -10.41 -1.28 -17.50
CA LYS A 157 -9.24 -1.30 -16.59
C LYS A 157 -8.29 -0.13 -16.82
N LYS A 158 -7.93 0.13 -18.10
CA LYS A 158 -7.00 1.20 -18.48
C LYS A 158 -7.51 2.59 -18.08
N ASN A 159 -8.78 2.90 -18.39
CA ASN A 159 -9.35 4.21 -18.12
C ASN A 159 -9.54 4.41 -16.61
N THR A 160 -9.92 3.37 -15.87
CA THR A 160 -10.02 3.39 -14.41
C THR A 160 -8.66 3.68 -13.78
N TYR A 161 -7.60 3.01 -14.26
CA TYR A 161 -6.23 3.25 -13.79
C TYR A 161 -5.78 4.70 -14.04
N LEU A 162 -5.95 5.20 -15.26
CA LEU A 162 -5.57 6.57 -15.62
C LEU A 162 -6.37 7.61 -14.81
N GLY A 163 -7.67 7.40 -14.66
CA GLY A 163 -8.52 8.28 -13.87
C GLY A 163 -8.13 8.29 -12.39
N ALA A 164 -7.85 7.12 -11.79
CA ALA A 164 -7.41 7.02 -10.42
C ALA A 164 -6.05 7.71 -10.19
N MET A 165 -5.09 7.51 -11.10
CA MET A 165 -3.78 8.18 -11.03
C MET A 165 -3.89 9.69 -11.19
N ALA A 166 -4.68 10.16 -12.16
CA ALA A 166 -4.90 11.59 -12.37
C ALA A 166 -5.56 12.23 -11.15
N ALA A 167 -6.61 11.60 -10.60
CA ALA A 167 -7.28 12.08 -9.39
C ALA A 167 -6.33 12.09 -8.19
N ALA A 168 -5.54 11.03 -7.97
CA ALA A 168 -4.55 10.98 -6.90
C ALA A 168 -3.50 12.08 -7.04
N THR A 169 -3.05 12.38 -8.25
CA THR A 169 -2.07 13.45 -8.52
C THR A 169 -2.65 14.83 -8.21
N VAL A 170 -3.85 15.12 -8.70
CA VAL A 170 -4.53 16.42 -8.45
C VAL A 170 -4.81 16.62 -6.96
N LEU A 171 -5.32 15.59 -6.28
CA LEU A 171 -5.58 15.63 -4.84
C LEU A 171 -4.30 15.76 -4.02
N SER A 172 -3.20 15.13 -4.46
CA SER A 172 -1.90 15.28 -3.80
C SER A 172 -1.33 16.68 -3.98
N ALA A 173 -1.53 17.30 -5.15
CA ALA A 173 -1.18 18.72 -5.34
C ALA A 173 -2.06 19.64 -4.47
N ALA A 174 -3.34 19.32 -4.32
CA ALA A 174 -4.26 20.05 -3.43
C ALA A 174 -3.88 19.95 -1.95
N PHE A 175 -3.02 19.00 -1.57
CA PHE A 175 -2.50 18.88 -0.19
C PHE A 175 -1.66 20.08 0.25
N TRP A 176 -1.26 20.93 -0.69
CA TRP A 176 -0.58 22.22 -0.39
C TRP A 176 -1.54 23.32 0.13
N LEU A 177 -2.85 23.17 -0.08
CA LEU A 177 -3.84 24.19 0.29
C LEU A 177 -4.15 24.25 1.80
N PRO A 178 -4.30 23.12 2.54
CA PRO A 178 -4.60 23.16 3.96
C PRO A 178 -3.45 23.77 4.77
N GLY A 179 -3.80 24.67 5.69
CA GLY A 179 -2.86 25.17 6.68
C GLY A 179 -2.47 24.08 7.70
N ALA A 180 -1.37 24.29 8.43
CA ALA A 180 -0.88 23.31 9.43
C ALA A 180 -1.87 22.98 10.55
N ARG A 181 -2.91 23.82 10.75
CA ARG A 181 -3.99 23.63 11.74
C ARG A 181 -5.24 22.95 11.18
N ASP A 182 -5.34 22.81 9.84
CA ASP A 182 -6.53 22.27 9.18
C ASP A 182 -6.48 20.74 9.09
N ILE A 183 -6.36 20.07 10.24
CA ILE A 183 -6.20 18.61 10.36
C ILE A 183 -7.34 17.86 9.63
N TRP A 184 -8.57 18.35 9.73
CA TRP A 184 -9.72 17.72 9.08
C TRP A 184 -9.63 17.73 7.55
N ALA A 185 -9.16 18.83 6.96
CA ALA A 185 -8.94 18.91 5.53
C ALA A 185 -7.83 17.96 5.07
N MET A 186 -6.75 17.85 5.85
CA MET A 186 -5.66 16.89 5.59
C MET A 186 -6.15 15.44 5.66
N MET A 187 -6.96 15.09 6.68
CA MET A 187 -7.54 13.75 6.82
C MET A 187 -8.49 13.43 5.67
N LEU A 188 -9.31 14.38 5.24
CA LEU A 188 -10.20 14.19 4.10
C LEU A 188 -9.43 13.96 2.80
N LEU A 189 -8.40 14.77 2.53
CA LEU A 189 -7.54 14.60 1.36
C LEU A 189 -6.83 13.24 1.41
N GLN A 190 -6.34 12.81 2.57
CA GLN A 190 -5.73 11.49 2.76
C GLN A 190 -6.69 10.36 2.37
N VAL A 191 -7.94 10.43 2.81
CA VAL A 191 -8.96 9.43 2.46
C VAL A 191 -9.15 9.38 0.95
N LEU A 192 -9.37 10.52 0.31
CA LEU A 192 -9.62 10.60 -1.14
C LEU A 192 -8.42 10.11 -1.96
N ILE A 193 -7.21 10.54 -1.60
CA ILE A 193 -5.97 10.10 -2.27
C ILE A 193 -5.79 8.60 -2.09
N SER A 194 -5.97 8.08 -0.87
CA SER A 194 -5.79 6.66 -0.58
C SER A 194 -6.84 5.78 -1.25
N MET A 195 -8.09 6.23 -1.39
CA MET A 195 -9.10 5.50 -2.17
C MET A 195 -8.67 5.37 -3.64
N CYS A 196 -8.11 6.42 -4.23
CA CYS A 196 -7.55 6.36 -5.57
C CYS A 196 -6.33 5.43 -5.63
N ALA A 197 -5.39 5.57 -4.69
CA ALA A 197 -4.16 4.79 -4.62
C ALA A 197 -4.42 3.29 -4.40
N GLY A 198 -5.38 2.94 -3.53
CA GLY A 198 -5.77 1.55 -3.25
C GLY A 198 -6.32 0.81 -4.47
N SER A 199 -6.94 1.53 -5.41
CA SER A 199 -7.48 0.96 -6.63
C SER A 199 -6.40 0.62 -7.68
N ILE A 200 -5.20 1.20 -7.59
CA ILE A 200 -4.14 1.08 -8.60
C ILE A 200 -3.57 -0.34 -8.66
N PHE A 201 -3.21 -0.91 -7.52
CA PHE A 201 -2.55 -2.23 -7.49
C PHE A 201 -3.41 -3.39 -8.01
N PRO A 202 -4.71 -3.53 -7.64
CA PRO A 202 -5.56 -4.56 -8.22
C PRO A 202 -5.67 -4.47 -9.74
N LEU A 203 -5.75 -3.23 -10.27
CA LEU A 203 -5.80 -2.99 -11.71
C LEU A 203 -4.50 -3.38 -12.40
N LEU A 204 -3.34 -2.98 -11.84
CA LEU A 204 -2.03 -3.36 -12.38
C LEU A 204 -1.88 -4.88 -12.46
N TRP A 205 -2.16 -5.60 -11.37
CA TRP A 205 -2.06 -7.06 -11.37
C TRP A 205 -3.00 -7.73 -12.36
N SER A 206 -4.22 -7.16 -12.53
CA SER A 206 -5.16 -7.66 -13.53
C SER A 206 -4.69 -7.40 -14.96
N MET A 207 -4.08 -6.24 -15.23
CA MET A 207 -3.53 -5.91 -16.55
C MET A 207 -2.26 -6.72 -16.88
N TYR A 208 -1.43 -7.06 -15.87
CA TYR A 208 -0.31 -7.98 -16.07
C TYR A 208 -0.76 -9.37 -16.50
N ALA A 209 -1.84 -9.90 -15.89
CA ALA A 209 -2.41 -11.17 -16.30
C ALA A 209 -2.92 -11.11 -17.76
N ASP A 210 -3.64 -10.03 -18.14
CA ASP A 210 -4.13 -9.85 -19.49
C ASP A 210 -2.99 -9.79 -20.56
N ILE A 211 -1.80 -9.26 -20.17
CA ILE A 211 -0.62 -9.24 -21.06
C ILE A 211 0.02 -10.62 -21.18
N ALA A 212 0.04 -11.40 -20.11
CA ALA A 212 0.53 -12.78 -20.15
C ALA A 212 -0.33 -13.62 -21.12
N ASP A 213 -1.66 -13.54 -20.96
CA ASP A 213 -2.60 -14.23 -21.86
C ASP A 213 -2.44 -13.78 -23.33
N TYR A 214 -2.19 -12.48 -23.56
CA TYR A 214 -1.95 -11.95 -24.90
C TYR A 214 -0.64 -12.46 -25.52
N SER A 215 0.39 -12.71 -24.72
CA SER A 215 1.67 -13.25 -25.21
C SER A 215 1.57 -14.72 -25.62
N GLU A 216 0.68 -15.50 -25.01
CA GLU A 216 0.44 -16.90 -25.36
C GLU A 216 -0.37 -17.05 -26.67
N LEU A 217 -1.14 -16.02 -27.05
CA LEU A 217 -1.94 -16.02 -28.28
C LEU A 217 -1.17 -15.59 -29.54
N LYS A 218 0.10 -15.21 -29.41
CA LYS A 218 0.92 -14.66 -30.48
C LYS A 218 2.06 -15.58 -30.89
#